data_9cae3d4f7275b234c4ff870cfdf7eb55
#
_entry.id   9cae3d4f7275b234c4ff870cfdf7eb55
#
_cell.length_a   1.000
_cell.length_b   1.000
_cell.length_c   1.000
_cell.angle_alpha   90.00
_cell.angle_beta   90.00
_cell.angle_gamma   90.00
#
_symmetry.space_group_name_H-M   'P 1'
#
loop_
_entity.id
_entity.type
_entity.pdbx_description
1 polymer ?
#
loop_
_entity_poly.entity_id
_entity_poly.type
_entity_poly.pdbx_seq_one_letter_code
_entity_poly.pdbx_strand_id
1 'polypeptide(L)'
;MRQFGLIGRNISYSFSQSYFTEKFKNENIVDCIYNVFDLKEIEEVEKVFNTENLVGFNVTIPYKQEIIPYLDELSAEAKAIGAVNTVLIKDGKRIGHNTDCYGFHHSILPLLQQNHTKALVLGNGGAAKAVFYILNLLNIDFKIVARNPTENQLSYEEIDENTLNDYPIIINCSPVGTFPSIEKSPLLPYQFISAKHLLYDLIYNPPLTKFLEFGQKKGAIVKNGHEMLILQAEKAWKIWNNLG
;
A
#
# COMPACT_ATOMS: atom_id res chain seq x y z
N MET A 1 17.68 24.10 -1.21
CA MET A 1 17.04 23.08 -0.36
C MET A 1 16.32 22.10 -1.28
N ARG A 2 16.62 20.80 -1.19
CA ARG A 2 15.99 19.75 -2.00
C ARG A 2 14.53 19.58 -1.58
N GLN A 3 13.64 19.52 -2.52
CA GLN A 3 12.22 19.38 -2.23
C GLN A 3 11.70 17.98 -2.59
N PHE A 4 10.94 17.45 -1.66
CA PHE A 4 10.18 16.20 -1.81
C PHE A 4 8.72 16.47 -1.45
N GLY A 5 7.84 15.52 -1.70
CA GLY A 5 6.46 15.70 -1.26
C GLY A 5 5.55 14.50 -1.51
N LEU A 6 4.28 14.75 -1.29
CA LEU A 6 3.18 13.82 -1.57
C LEU A 6 2.12 14.52 -2.40
N ILE A 7 1.68 13.89 -3.48
CA ILE A 7 0.46 14.29 -4.20
C ILE A 7 -0.69 13.33 -3.89
N GLY A 8 -1.90 13.85 -3.79
CA GLY A 8 -3.13 13.11 -3.60
C GLY A 8 -4.31 14.06 -3.52
N ARG A 9 -5.50 13.55 -3.21
CA ARG A 9 -6.70 14.36 -3.00
C ARG A 9 -7.17 14.22 -1.56
N ASN A 10 -7.46 15.36 -0.89
CA ASN A 10 -7.87 15.43 0.53
C ASN A 10 -6.84 14.77 1.48
N ILE A 11 -5.56 15.13 1.32
CA ILE A 11 -4.42 14.52 2.00
C ILE A 11 -3.79 15.38 3.11
N SER A 12 -4.56 16.31 3.68
CA SER A 12 -4.09 17.24 4.72
C SER A 12 -3.48 16.55 5.97
N TYR A 13 -3.78 15.28 6.23
CA TYR A 13 -3.21 14.46 7.31
C TYR A 13 -2.41 13.29 6.74
N SER A 14 -1.22 13.59 6.22
CA SER A 14 -0.37 12.57 5.61
C SER A 14 0.62 11.99 6.61
N PHE A 15 0.64 10.66 6.74
CA PHE A 15 1.72 9.95 7.43
C PHE A 15 3.09 10.29 6.84
N SER A 16 3.22 10.33 5.52
CA SER A 16 4.50 10.55 4.85
C SER A 16 5.14 11.89 5.23
N GLN A 17 4.34 12.96 5.37
CA GLN A 17 4.86 14.25 5.79
C GLN A 17 5.45 14.19 7.20
N SER A 18 4.70 13.66 8.16
CA SER A 18 5.18 13.50 9.54
C SER A 18 6.43 12.62 9.59
N TYR A 19 6.40 11.49 8.89
CA TYR A 19 7.51 10.55 8.83
C TYR A 19 8.80 11.19 8.31
N PHE A 20 8.75 11.84 7.14
CA PHE A 20 9.95 12.46 6.57
C PHE A 20 10.43 13.69 7.36
N THR A 21 9.51 14.45 7.96
CA THR A 21 9.88 15.55 8.86
C THR A 21 10.67 15.04 10.07
N GLU A 22 10.19 13.97 10.71
CA GLU A 22 10.90 13.34 11.84
C GLU A 22 12.22 12.70 11.38
N LYS A 23 12.23 12.00 10.25
CA LYS A 23 13.45 11.42 9.67
C LYS A 23 14.51 12.49 9.44
N PHE A 24 14.17 13.60 8.79
CA PHE A 24 15.12 14.67 8.51
C PHE A 24 15.69 15.26 9.80
N LYS A 25 14.85 15.44 10.82
CA LYS A 25 15.29 15.92 12.14
C LYS A 25 16.22 14.92 12.82
N ASN A 26 15.85 13.65 12.88
CA ASN A 26 16.59 12.62 13.63
C ASN A 26 17.93 12.28 12.97
N GLU A 27 18.01 12.36 11.64
CA GLU A 27 19.22 12.08 10.87
C GLU A 27 20.04 13.32 10.55
N ASN A 28 19.67 14.51 11.11
CA ASN A 28 20.32 15.81 10.88
C ASN A 28 20.40 16.17 9.38
N ILE A 29 19.39 15.86 8.59
CA ILE A 29 19.27 16.21 7.17
C ILE A 29 18.67 17.62 7.08
N VAL A 30 19.53 18.64 6.94
CA VAL A 30 19.13 20.06 7.03
C VAL A 30 18.81 20.70 5.67
N ASP A 31 19.12 20.02 4.57
CA ASP A 31 18.98 20.53 3.21
C ASP A 31 17.71 20.01 2.47
N CYS A 32 16.80 19.33 3.17
CA CYS A 32 15.62 18.71 2.63
C CYS A 32 14.34 19.21 3.27
N ILE A 33 13.26 19.28 2.47
CA ILE A 33 11.90 19.55 2.94
C ILE A 33 10.92 18.58 2.27
N TYR A 34 9.88 18.18 3.01
CA TYR A 34 8.80 17.33 2.49
C TYR A 34 7.46 18.08 2.55
N ASN A 35 6.89 18.31 1.38
CA ASN A 35 5.67 19.09 1.18
C ASN A 35 4.44 18.19 0.98
N VAL A 36 3.25 18.75 1.16
CA VAL A 36 1.97 18.14 0.76
C VAL A 36 1.38 18.98 -0.37
N PHE A 37 1.13 18.34 -1.51
CA PHE A 37 0.50 18.93 -2.67
C PHE A 37 -0.90 18.30 -2.83
N ASP A 38 -1.91 18.91 -2.21
CA ASP A 38 -3.29 18.46 -2.30
C ASP A 38 -3.89 18.92 -3.62
N LEU A 39 -4.04 18.01 -4.56
CA LEU A 39 -4.53 18.30 -5.92
C LEU A 39 -6.01 17.95 -6.04
N LYS A 40 -6.79 18.84 -6.62
CA LYS A 40 -8.19 18.57 -6.95
C LYS A 40 -8.31 17.64 -8.17
N GLU A 41 -7.47 17.86 -9.18
CA GLU A 41 -7.41 17.10 -10.42
C GLU A 41 -5.96 16.77 -10.74
N ILE A 42 -5.73 15.65 -11.46
CA ILE A 42 -4.36 15.17 -11.74
C ILE A 42 -3.56 16.14 -12.63
N GLU A 43 -4.22 16.89 -13.47
CA GLU A 43 -3.62 17.89 -14.36
C GLU A 43 -2.82 18.95 -13.61
N GLU A 44 -3.16 19.20 -12.34
CA GLU A 44 -2.44 20.15 -11.50
C GLU A 44 -1.01 19.67 -11.15
N VAL A 45 -0.68 18.39 -11.43
CA VAL A 45 0.66 17.84 -11.22
C VAL A 45 1.73 18.60 -12.03
N GLU A 46 1.36 19.23 -13.16
CA GLU A 46 2.30 20.05 -13.91
C GLU A 46 2.82 21.25 -13.10
N LYS A 47 2.02 21.78 -12.17
CA LYS A 47 2.48 22.82 -11.23
C LYS A 47 3.49 22.26 -10.23
N VAL A 48 3.28 21.00 -9.78
CA VAL A 48 4.20 20.31 -8.86
C VAL A 48 5.54 20.08 -9.54
N PHE A 49 5.56 19.63 -10.80
CA PHE A 49 6.80 19.46 -11.57
C PHE A 49 7.61 20.75 -11.74
N ASN A 50 6.95 21.92 -11.72
CA ASN A 50 7.60 23.22 -11.80
C ASN A 50 8.11 23.74 -10.44
N THR A 51 8.01 22.94 -9.37
CA THR A 51 8.56 23.30 -8.05
C THR A 51 10.08 23.34 -8.13
N GLU A 52 10.68 24.47 -7.70
CA GLU A 52 12.13 24.66 -7.72
C GLU A 52 12.83 23.60 -6.84
N ASN A 53 13.92 23.02 -7.34
CA ASN A 53 14.71 21.98 -6.67
C ASN A 53 13.89 20.73 -6.26
N LEU A 54 12.80 20.42 -6.97
CA LEU A 54 12.05 19.20 -6.74
C LEU A 54 12.87 17.98 -7.19
N VAL A 55 13.11 17.05 -6.26
CA VAL A 55 13.84 15.78 -6.51
C VAL A 55 12.88 14.63 -6.80
N GLY A 56 11.70 14.65 -6.18
CA GLY A 56 10.68 13.64 -6.37
C GLY A 56 9.55 13.76 -5.36
N PHE A 57 8.54 12.91 -5.53
CA PHE A 57 7.39 12.90 -4.63
C PHE A 57 6.71 11.54 -4.59
N ASN A 58 5.98 11.26 -3.51
CA ASN A 58 5.08 10.14 -3.43
C ASN A 58 3.72 10.46 -4.07
N VAL A 59 3.02 9.43 -4.50
CA VAL A 59 1.69 9.50 -5.08
C VAL A 59 0.73 8.62 -4.30
N THR A 60 -0.40 9.19 -3.84
CA THR A 60 -1.43 8.43 -3.16
C THR A 60 -2.79 8.54 -3.88
N ILE A 61 -3.82 8.08 -3.25
CA ILE A 61 -5.20 8.05 -3.79
C ILE A 61 -5.64 9.47 -4.19
N PRO A 62 -6.31 9.62 -5.36
CA PRO A 62 -6.66 8.57 -6.32
C PRO A 62 -5.61 8.35 -7.42
N TYR A 63 -4.52 9.10 -7.44
CA TYR A 63 -3.66 9.40 -8.58
C TYR A 63 -2.60 8.34 -8.94
N LYS A 64 -2.51 7.21 -8.22
CA LYS A 64 -1.46 6.19 -8.48
C LYS A 64 -1.44 5.61 -9.90
N GLN A 65 -2.57 5.63 -10.61
CA GLN A 65 -2.67 5.21 -12.00
C GLN A 65 -2.71 6.43 -12.95
N GLU A 66 -3.42 7.47 -12.53
CA GLU A 66 -3.64 8.68 -13.34
C GLU A 66 -2.35 9.47 -13.59
N ILE A 67 -1.33 9.31 -12.73
CA ILE A 67 -0.02 9.95 -12.89
C ILE A 67 0.80 9.38 -14.08
N ILE A 68 0.55 8.13 -14.47
CA ILE A 68 1.37 7.41 -15.45
C ILE A 68 1.55 8.18 -16.77
N PRO A 69 0.50 8.78 -17.39
CA PRO A 69 0.64 9.55 -18.63
C PRO A 69 1.53 10.81 -18.51
N TYR A 70 1.84 11.26 -17.29
CA TYR A 70 2.68 12.45 -17.02
C TYR A 70 4.14 12.09 -16.78
N LEU A 71 4.52 10.81 -16.91
CA LEU A 71 5.86 10.30 -16.64
C LEU A 71 6.56 9.88 -17.93
N ASP A 72 7.88 10.07 -17.97
CA ASP A 72 8.71 9.72 -19.13
C ASP A 72 9.08 8.24 -19.13
N GLU A 73 9.31 7.66 -17.94
CA GLU A 73 9.76 6.28 -17.76
C GLU A 73 9.07 5.63 -16.55
N LEU A 74 8.97 4.30 -16.58
CA LEU A 74 8.50 3.49 -15.45
C LEU A 74 9.53 2.42 -15.11
N SER A 75 9.75 2.18 -13.81
CA SER A 75 10.49 0.99 -13.38
C SER A 75 9.77 -0.29 -13.81
N ALA A 76 10.50 -1.42 -13.86
CA ALA A 76 9.92 -2.71 -14.24
C ALA A 76 8.72 -3.09 -13.35
N GLU A 77 8.84 -2.88 -12.05
CA GLU A 77 7.77 -3.15 -11.07
C GLU A 77 6.57 -2.22 -11.29
N ALA A 78 6.79 -0.90 -11.43
CA ALA A 78 5.71 0.05 -11.65
C ALA A 78 4.93 -0.25 -12.95
N LYS A 79 5.66 -0.66 -14.01
CA LYS A 79 5.07 -1.10 -15.28
C LYS A 79 4.23 -2.37 -15.13
N ALA A 80 4.77 -3.38 -14.44
CA ALA A 80 4.07 -4.65 -14.21
C ALA A 80 2.83 -4.48 -13.32
N ILE A 81 2.91 -3.62 -12.28
CA ILE A 81 1.82 -3.32 -11.36
C ILE A 81 0.75 -2.42 -12.02
N GLY A 82 1.15 -1.56 -12.95
CA GLY A 82 0.27 -0.53 -13.55
C GLY A 82 -0.16 0.54 -12.54
N ALA A 83 0.71 0.86 -11.56
CA ALA A 83 0.50 1.93 -10.59
C ALA A 83 1.84 2.47 -10.08
N VAL A 84 1.89 3.77 -9.82
CA VAL A 84 3.05 4.51 -9.32
C VAL A 84 2.69 5.13 -7.98
N ASN A 85 3.55 4.92 -6.97
CA ASN A 85 3.44 5.60 -5.68
C ASN A 85 4.65 6.48 -5.35
N THR A 86 5.68 6.49 -6.21
CA THR A 86 6.91 7.27 -6.02
C THR A 86 7.40 7.74 -7.37
N VAL A 87 7.66 9.05 -7.50
CA VAL A 87 8.23 9.67 -8.70
C VAL A 87 9.61 10.21 -8.33
N LEU A 88 10.60 9.89 -9.16
CA LEU A 88 11.93 10.47 -9.15
C LEU A 88 12.09 11.45 -10.32
N ILE A 89 12.65 12.62 -10.08
CA ILE A 89 13.06 13.56 -11.12
C ILE A 89 14.58 13.50 -11.23
N LYS A 90 15.07 13.05 -12.37
CA LYS A 90 16.51 12.87 -12.61
C LYS A 90 16.85 13.22 -14.06
N ASP A 91 17.84 14.08 -14.24
CA ASP A 91 18.32 14.50 -15.57
C ASP A 91 17.20 15.04 -16.48
N GLY A 92 16.25 15.75 -15.89
CA GLY A 92 15.07 16.28 -16.57
C GLY A 92 13.98 15.26 -16.88
N LYS A 93 14.14 13.97 -16.51
CA LYS A 93 13.16 12.92 -16.69
C LYS A 93 12.35 12.65 -15.43
N ARG A 94 11.08 12.32 -15.60
CA ARG A 94 10.11 11.94 -14.59
C ARG A 94 9.98 10.42 -14.58
N ILE A 95 10.53 9.74 -13.57
CA ILE A 95 10.61 8.28 -13.51
C ILE A 95 9.68 7.75 -12.43
N GLY A 96 8.73 6.90 -12.82
CA GLY A 96 7.75 6.31 -11.92
C GLY A 96 8.21 4.98 -11.32
N HIS A 97 8.04 4.84 -10.01
CA HIS A 97 8.34 3.63 -9.24
C HIS A 97 7.12 3.19 -8.42
N ASN A 98 7.13 1.94 -7.97
CA ASN A 98 6.17 1.44 -7.00
C ASN A 98 6.91 0.87 -5.79
N THR A 99 6.92 1.59 -4.67
CA THR A 99 7.54 1.16 -3.42
C THR A 99 6.58 0.43 -2.49
N ASP A 100 5.26 0.44 -2.77
CA ASP A 100 4.28 -0.33 -2.00
C ASP A 100 4.57 -1.83 -2.09
N CYS A 101 4.97 -2.33 -3.28
CA CYS A 101 5.34 -3.72 -3.46
C CYS A 101 6.55 -4.12 -2.61
N TYR A 102 7.55 -3.25 -2.49
CA TYR A 102 8.69 -3.47 -1.60
C TYR A 102 8.25 -3.55 -0.14
N GLY A 103 7.44 -2.58 0.29
CA GLY A 103 6.93 -2.53 1.67
C GLY A 103 6.11 -3.77 2.02
N PHE A 104 5.16 -4.14 1.16
CA PHE A 104 4.32 -5.32 1.37
C PHE A 104 5.14 -6.61 1.38
N HIS A 105 6.03 -6.80 0.39
CA HIS A 105 6.87 -8.00 0.30
C HIS A 105 7.67 -8.23 1.58
N HIS A 106 8.43 -7.23 2.03
CA HIS A 106 9.32 -7.37 3.18
C HIS A 106 8.58 -7.48 4.51
N SER A 107 7.36 -6.96 4.61
CA SER A 107 6.55 -7.03 5.83
C SER A 107 5.73 -8.32 5.96
N ILE A 108 5.36 -8.97 4.83
CA ILE A 108 4.61 -10.23 4.87
C ILE A 108 5.54 -11.46 4.90
N LEU A 109 6.67 -11.41 4.19
CA LEU A 109 7.57 -12.55 4.00
C LEU A 109 7.98 -13.28 5.30
N PRO A 110 8.33 -12.57 6.40
CA PRO A 110 8.70 -13.23 7.66
C PRO A 110 7.56 -13.98 8.36
N LEU A 111 6.30 -13.75 7.94
CA LEU A 111 5.09 -14.33 8.55
C LEU A 111 4.58 -15.54 7.79
N LEU A 112 5.10 -15.79 6.59
CA LEU A 112 4.65 -16.88 5.75
C LEU A 112 5.10 -18.23 6.31
N GLN A 113 4.19 -19.21 6.25
CA GLN A 113 4.40 -20.60 6.64
C GLN A 113 4.20 -21.52 5.43
N GLN A 114 4.56 -22.80 5.56
CA GLN A 114 4.44 -23.77 4.45
C GLN A 114 3.00 -23.94 3.90
N ASN A 115 2.01 -23.79 4.77
CA ASN A 115 0.59 -23.88 4.37
C ASN A 115 0.05 -22.60 3.74
N HIS A 116 0.81 -21.50 3.73
CA HIS A 116 0.39 -20.22 3.19
C HIS A 116 0.59 -20.15 1.67
N THR A 117 -0.14 -20.99 0.94
CA THR A 117 -0.03 -21.10 -0.53
C THR A 117 -1.15 -20.38 -1.29
N LYS A 118 -2.22 -19.97 -0.59
CA LYS A 118 -3.38 -19.28 -1.19
C LYS A 118 -3.83 -18.09 -0.34
N ALA A 119 -4.30 -17.03 -0.98
CA ALA A 119 -4.73 -15.80 -0.32
C ALA A 119 -6.12 -15.30 -0.79
N LEU A 120 -6.93 -14.79 0.14
CA LEU A 120 -8.06 -13.91 -0.17
C LEU A 120 -7.61 -12.45 -0.07
N VAL A 121 -7.82 -11.66 -1.11
CA VAL A 121 -7.52 -10.24 -1.11
C VAL A 121 -8.83 -9.45 -1.14
N LEU A 122 -9.12 -8.76 -0.04
CA LEU A 122 -10.36 -8.02 0.15
C LEU A 122 -10.22 -6.61 -0.44
N GLY A 123 -10.76 -6.40 -1.63
CA GLY A 123 -10.69 -5.17 -2.40
C GLY A 123 -9.71 -5.22 -3.57
N ASN A 124 -9.93 -4.31 -4.55
CA ASN A 124 -9.21 -4.26 -5.84
C ASN A 124 -8.69 -2.87 -6.19
N GLY A 125 -8.48 -2.00 -5.19
CA GLY A 125 -7.98 -0.63 -5.37
C GLY A 125 -6.49 -0.57 -5.76
N GLY A 126 -5.96 0.67 -5.87
CA GLY A 126 -4.57 0.89 -6.31
C GLY A 126 -3.50 0.22 -5.43
N ALA A 127 -3.72 0.13 -4.11
CA ALA A 127 -2.80 -0.58 -3.21
C ALA A 127 -2.86 -2.11 -3.41
N ALA A 128 -4.03 -2.67 -3.73
CA ALA A 128 -4.19 -4.09 -3.98
C ALA A 128 -3.36 -4.58 -5.18
N LYS A 129 -3.11 -3.73 -6.18
CA LYS A 129 -2.29 -4.09 -7.34
C LYS A 129 -0.85 -4.47 -6.95
N ALA A 130 -0.25 -3.76 -5.99
CA ALA A 130 1.07 -4.10 -5.46
C ALA A 130 1.04 -5.43 -4.70
N VAL A 131 -0.05 -5.71 -3.97
CA VAL A 131 -0.28 -6.99 -3.30
C VAL A 131 -0.38 -8.13 -4.31
N PHE A 132 -1.18 -7.98 -5.36
CA PHE A 132 -1.32 -8.99 -6.43
C PHE A 132 0.01 -9.32 -7.08
N TYR A 133 0.82 -8.28 -7.39
CA TYR A 133 2.14 -8.46 -7.97
C TYR A 133 3.05 -9.29 -7.06
N ILE A 134 3.06 -9.01 -5.76
CA ILE A 134 3.91 -9.74 -4.80
C ILE A 134 3.39 -11.17 -4.56
N LEU A 135 2.09 -11.39 -4.48
CA LEU A 135 1.54 -12.74 -4.35
C LEU A 135 1.93 -13.62 -5.54
N ASN A 136 1.85 -13.08 -6.76
CA ASN A 136 2.35 -13.77 -7.96
C ASN A 136 3.86 -14.06 -7.89
N LEU A 137 4.67 -13.09 -7.44
CA LEU A 137 6.12 -13.26 -7.28
C LEU A 137 6.47 -14.36 -6.27
N LEU A 138 5.65 -14.51 -5.24
CA LEU A 138 5.81 -15.52 -4.19
C LEU A 138 5.16 -16.87 -4.54
N ASN A 139 4.57 -17.01 -5.74
CA ASN A 139 3.79 -18.18 -6.17
C ASN A 139 2.65 -18.52 -5.20
N ILE A 140 1.98 -17.51 -4.66
CA ILE A 140 0.79 -17.63 -3.82
C ILE A 140 -0.44 -17.37 -4.70
N ASP A 141 -1.26 -18.38 -4.93
CA ASP A 141 -2.52 -18.24 -5.64
C ASP A 141 -3.46 -17.33 -4.86
N PHE A 142 -4.27 -16.51 -5.54
CA PHE A 142 -5.21 -15.66 -4.82
C PHE A 142 -6.56 -15.49 -5.53
N LYS A 143 -7.57 -15.19 -4.73
CA LYS A 143 -8.88 -14.72 -5.17
C LYS A 143 -9.12 -13.31 -4.66
N ILE A 144 -9.68 -12.47 -5.51
CA ILE A 144 -10.13 -11.13 -5.14
C ILE A 144 -11.53 -11.22 -4.58
N VAL A 145 -11.79 -10.58 -3.46
CA VAL A 145 -13.12 -10.45 -2.86
C VAL A 145 -13.58 -9.01 -2.99
N ALA A 146 -14.73 -8.79 -3.61
CA ALA A 146 -15.26 -7.46 -3.87
C ALA A 146 -16.76 -7.37 -3.54
N ARG A 147 -17.23 -6.13 -3.25
CA ARG A 147 -18.66 -5.86 -3.01
C ARG A 147 -19.51 -6.03 -4.28
N ASN A 148 -18.93 -5.69 -5.42
CA ASN A 148 -19.51 -5.88 -6.74
C ASN A 148 -18.51 -6.71 -7.56
N PRO A 149 -18.52 -8.05 -7.39
CA PRO A 149 -17.55 -8.93 -8.05
C PRO A 149 -17.76 -8.93 -9.57
N THR A 150 -16.66 -8.98 -10.29
CA THR A 150 -16.63 -9.31 -11.72
C THR A 150 -16.38 -10.80 -11.91
N GLU A 151 -16.40 -11.27 -13.14
CA GLU A 151 -15.99 -12.64 -13.46
C GLU A 151 -14.62 -12.97 -12.83
N ASN A 152 -14.50 -14.13 -12.21
CA ASN A 152 -13.32 -14.60 -11.45
C ASN A 152 -13.05 -13.92 -10.10
N GLN A 153 -13.95 -13.07 -9.59
CA GLN A 153 -13.91 -12.54 -8.23
C GLN A 153 -14.99 -13.19 -7.38
N LEU A 154 -14.79 -13.20 -6.06
CA LEU A 154 -15.78 -13.63 -5.10
C LEU A 154 -16.53 -12.44 -4.50
N SER A 155 -17.80 -12.63 -4.19
CA SER A 155 -18.51 -11.75 -3.27
C SER A 155 -18.20 -12.14 -1.81
N TYR A 156 -18.55 -11.28 -0.86
CA TYR A 156 -18.39 -11.60 0.56
C TYR A 156 -19.32 -12.71 1.03
N GLU A 157 -20.48 -12.87 0.38
CA GLU A 157 -21.49 -13.90 0.67
C GLU A 157 -21.05 -15.31 0.25
N GLU A 158 -20.12 -15.41 -0.69
CA GLU A 158 -19.55 -16.68 -1.15
C GLU A 158 -18.42 -17.22 -0.25
N ILE A 159 -18.01 -16.42 0.77
CA ILE A 159 -16.95 -16.86 1.69
C ILE A 159 -17.58 -17.71 2.80
N ASP A 160 -17.33 -19.00 2.73
CA ASP A 160 -17.75 -19.98 3.73
C ASP A 160 -16.56 -20.63 4.46
N GLU A 161 -16.82 -21.67 5.24
CA GLU A 161 -15.80 -22.44 5.94
C GLU A 161 -14.78 -23.08 4.98
N ASN A 162 -15.26 -23.65 3.85
CA ASN A 162 -14.39 -24.32 2.88
C ASN A 162 -13.45 -23.30 2.23
N THR A 163 -13.99 -22.14 1.87
CA THR A 163 -13.20 -21.02 1.31
C THR A 163 -12.10 -20.58 2.27
N LEU A 164 -12.41 -20.39 3.56
CA LEU A 164 -11.40 -20.01 4.55
C LEU A 164 -10.37 -21.10 4.81
N ASN A 165 -10.77 -22.37 4.81
CA ASN A 165 -9.83 -23.48 4.95
C ASN A 165 -8.87 -23.59 3.75
N ASP A 166 -9.32 -23.22 2.56
CA ASP A 166 -8.53 -23.26 1.32
C ASP A 166 -7.59 -22.05 1.17
N TYR A 167 -7.96 -20.90 1.75
CA TYR A 167 -7.24 -19.62 1.64
C TYR A 167 -6.78 -19.14 3.01
N PRO A 168 -5.68 -19.68 3.56
CA PRO A 168 -5.22 -19.36 4.90
C PRO A 168 -4.66 -17.93 5.06
N ILE A 169 -4.34 -17.23 3.97
CA ILE A 169 -3.93 -15.83 4.01
C ILE A 169 -5.14 -14.94 3.67
N ILE A 170 -5.44 -13.95 4.50
CA ILE A 170 -6.51 -12.99 4.25
C ILE A 170 -5.92 -11.58 4.35
N ILE A 171 -5.98 -10.82 3.25
CA ILE A 171 -5.36 -9.50 3.15
C ILE A 171 -6.44 -8.44 2.95
N ASN A 172 -6.61 -7.54 3.91
CA ASN A 172 -7.52 -6.41 3.77
C ASN A 172 -6.84 -5.26 3.01
N CYS A 173 -7.22 -5.07 1.75
CA CYS A 173 -6.84 -3.94 0.90
C CYS A 173 -7.97 -2.90 0.78
N SER A 174 -9.08 -3.08 1.51
CA SER A 174 -10.21 -2.16 1.54
C SER A 174 -10.02 -1.10 2.64
N PRO A 175 -10.75 0.04 2.60
CA PRO A 175 -10.72 1.03 3.67
C PRO A 175 -11.60 0.66 4.87
N VAL A 176 -12.19 -0.53 4.91
CA VAL A 176 -13.12 -0.94 5.97
C VAL A 176 -12.36 -1.17 7.27
N GLY A 177 -12.70 -0.39 8.31
CA GLY A 177 -12.04 -0.44 9.62
C GLY A 177 -11.01 0.67 9.83
N THR A 178 -10.74 1.53 8.83
CA THR A 178 -9.90 2.71 9.01
C THR A 178 -10.63 3.82 9.75
N PHE A 179 -9.86 4.68 10.44
CA PHE A 179 -10.40 5.90 11.06
C PHE A 179 -11.15 6.77 10.03
N PRO A 180 -12.32 7.37 10.35
CA PRO A 180 -13.00 7.34 11.67
C PRO A 180 -13.88 6.11 11.90
N SER A 181 -14.10 5.24 10.92
CA SER A 181 -15.04 4.09 11.01
C SER A 181 -14.38 2.82 11.61
N ILE A 182 -13.69 2.99 12.74
CA ILE A 182 -12.84 1.94 13.35
C ILE A 182 -13.62 0.72 13.87
N GLU A 183 -14.93 0.86 14.09
CA GLU A 183 -15.78 -0.25 14.57
C GLU A 183 -16.22 -1.20 13.43
N LYS A 184 -15.92 -0.86 12.19
CA LYS A 184 -16.26 -1.69 11.04
C LYS A 184 -15.16 -2.74 10.78
N SER A 185 -15.57 -3.88 10.21
CA SER A 185 -14.67 -4.92 9.72
C SER A 185 -15.18 -5.47 8.39
N PRO A 186 -14.33 -6.07 7.54
CA PRO A 186 -14.80 -6.84 6.39
C PRO A 186 -15.79 -7.93 6.82
N LEU A 187 -16.80 -8.20 5.99
CA LEU A 187 -17.85 -9.17 6.29
C LEU A 187 -17.33 -10.60 6.02
N LEU A 188 -16.68 -11.19 7.03
CA LEU A 188 -16.15 -12.55 6.97
C LEU A 188 -16.80 -13.43 8.03
N PRO A 189 -16.94 -14.74 7.79
CA PRO A 189 -17.38 -15.71 8.81
C PRO A 189 -16.24 -16.02 9.79
N TYR A 190 -15.93 -15.07 10.67
CA TYR A 190 -14.78 -15.12 11.61
C TYR A 190 -14.78 -16.32 12.55
N GLN A 191 -15.92 -17.02 12.71
CA GLN A 191 -15.99 -18.26 13.51
C GLN A 191 -15.09 -19.36 12.96
N PHE A 192 -14.80 -19.36 11.66
CA PHE A 192 -13.96 -20.36 10.99
C PHE A 192 -12.47 -19.97 10.91
N ILE A 193 -12.12 -18.75 11.34
CA ILE A 193 -10.72 -18.33 11.49
C ILE A 193 -10.07 -19.15 12.61
N SER A 194 -8.79 -19.50 12.44
CA SER A 194 -8.03 -20.32 13.38
C SER A 194 -6.53 -19.95 13.36
N ALA A 195 -5.72 -20.62 14.16
CA ALA A 195 -4.26 -20.45 14.21
C ALA A 195 -3.53 -20.79 12.89
N LYS A 196 -4.22 -21.38 11.91
CA LYS A 196 -3.66 -21.67 10.57
C LYS A 196 -3.65 -20.42 9.66
N HIS A 197 -4.37 -19.34 10.06
CA HIS A 197 -4.56 -18.19 9.22
C HIS A 197 -3.56 -17.09 9.52
N LEU A 198 -3.24 -16.32 8.47
CA LEU A 198 -2.55 -15.04 8.52
C LEU A 198 -3.51 -13.95 8.04
N LEU A 199 -3.86 -13.02 8.93
CA LEU A 199 -4.66 -11.84 8.62
C LEU A 199 -3.73 -10.63 8.50
N TYR A 200 -3.63 -10.08 7.31
CA TYR A 200 -2.84 -8.90 7.01
C TYR A 200 -3.76 -7.73 6.66
N ASP A 201 -3.64 -6.61 7.37
CA ASP A 201 -4.42 -5.40 7.10
C ASP A 201 -3.50 -4.29 6.57
N LEU A 202 -3.82 -3.71 5.40
CA LEU A 202 -3.07 -2.55 4.91
C LEU A 202 -3.33 -1.30 5.75
N ILE A 203 -4.38 -1.30 6.58
CA ILE A 203 -4.70 -0.23 7.51
C ILE A 203 -3.67 -0.22 8.64
N TYR A 204 -3.21 0.96 9.03
CA TYR A 204 -2.29 1.20 10.14
C TYR A 204 -2.90 2.04 11.27
N ASN A 205 -3.99 2.73 11.00
CA ASN A 205 -4.73 3.51 11.98
C ASN A 205 -6.23 3.15 11.96
N PRO A 206 -6.75 2.47 13.01
CA PRO A 206 -6.10 2.15 14.29
C PRO A 206 -5.02 1.06 14.16
N PRO A 207 -4.09 0.94 15.11
CA PRO A 207 -3.05 -0.10 15.11
C PRO A 207 -3.59 -1.53 15.15
N LEU A 208 -4.75 -1.73 15.77
CA LEU A 208 -5.48 -3.00 15.81
C LEU A 208 -6.92 -2.74 15.31
N THR A 209 -7.18 -3.08 14.05
CA THR A 209 -8.52 -3.00 13.47
C THR A 209 -9.41 -4.13 14.00
N LYS A 210 -10.73 -4.00 13.89
CA LYS A 210 -11.66 -5.10 14.25
C LYS A 210 -11.37 -6.38 13.47
N PHE A 211 -10.96 -6.27 12.22
CA PHE A 211 -10.53 -7.39 11.40
C PHE A 211 -9.37 -8.16 12.07
N LEU A 212 -8.33 -7.48 12.49
CA LEU A 212 -7.18 -8.09 13.18
C LEU A 212 -7.54 -8.56 14.58
N GLU A 213 -8.36 -7.81 15.33
CA GLU A 213 -8.84 -8.19 16.66
C GLU A 213 -9.58 -9.54 16.64
N PHE A 214 -10.48 -9.73 15.65
CA PHE A 214 -11.19 -11.00 15.47
C PHE A 214 -10.25 -12.15 15.11
N GLY A 215 -9.26 -11.91 14.24
CA GLY A 215 -8.24 -12.90 13.93
C GLY A 215 -7.40 -13.29 15.16
N GLN A 216 -6.94 -12.32 15.92
CA GLN A 216 -6.14 -12.51 17.12
C GLN A 216 -6.89 -13.35 18.17
N LYS A 217 -8.18 -13.10 18.40
CA LYS A 217 -9.05 -13.88 19.29
C LYS A 217 -9.18 -15.34 18.88
N LYS A 218 -8.93 -15.66 17.62
CA LYS A 218 -8.96 -17.01 17.04
C LYS A 218 -7.57 -17.66 16.96
N GLY A 219 -6.54 -16.99 17.45
CA GLY A 219 -5.15 -17.47 17.43
C GLY A 219 -4.44 -17.30 16.09
N ALA A 220 -5.03 -16.59 15.13
CA ALA A 220 -4.39 -16.30 13.85
C ALA A 220 -3.17 -15.38 14.02
N ILE A 221 -2.22 -15.49 13.08
CA ILE A 221 -1.17 -14.48 12.95
C ILE A 221 -1.82 -13.21 12.41
N VAL A 222 -1.53 -12.06 13.03
CA VAL A 222 -2.10 -10.78 12.60
C VAL A 222 -1.02 -9.75 12.35
N LYS A 223 -1.19 -8.93 11.29
CA LYS A 223 -0.25 -7.88 10.90
C LYS A 223 -1.00 -6.67 10.39
N ASN A 224 -0.67 -5.48 10.89
CA ASN A 224 -1.17 -4.22 10.35
C ASN A 224 -0.21 -3.62 9.31
N GLY A 225 -0.68 -2.58 8.61
CA GLY A 225 0.06 -1.93 7.51
C GLY A 225 1.21 -1.02 7.93
N HIS A 226 1.48 -0.82 9.22
CA HIS A 226 2.45 0.18 9.68
C HIS A 226 3.88 -0.09 9.19
N GLU A 227 4.36 -1.34 9.28
CA GLU A 227 5.69 -1.70 8.80
C GLU A 227 5.81 -1.55 7.27
N MET A 228 4.78 -2.00 6.52
CA MET A 228 4.71 -1.77 5.06
C MET A 228 4.86 -0.28 4.73
N LEU A 229 4.19 0.58 5.49
CA LEU A 229 4.20 2.02 5.30
C LEU A 229 5.58 2.64 5.56
N ILE A 230 6.30 2.18 6.58
CA ILE A 230 7.69 2.60 6.84
C ILE A 230 8.61 2.11 5.72
N LEU A 231 8.56 0.84 5.39
CA LEU A 231 9.44 0.22 4.40
C LEU A 231 9.29 0.86 3.00
N GLN A 232 8.05 1.19 2.58
CA GLN A 232 7.84 1.88 1.30
C GLN A 232 8.40 3.30 1.31
N ALA A 233 8.31 4.02 2.45
CA ALA A 233 8.89 5.36 2.59
C ALA A 233 10.42 5.32 2.55
N GLU A 234 11.04 4.37 3.24
CA GLU A 234 12.49 4.17 3.19
C GLU A 234 12.99 3.77 1.79
N LYS A 235 12.21 2.94 1.06
CA LYS A 235 12.56 2.61 -0.33
C LYS A 235 12.42 3.83 -1.25
N ALA A 236 11.41 4.68 -1.05
CA ALA A 236 11.27 5.94 -1.78
C ALA A 236 12.48 6.87 -1.51
N TRP A 237 12.88 6.99 -0.24
CA TRP A 237 14.07 7.76 0.15
C TRP A 237 15.35 7.27 -0.54
N LYS A 238 15.56 5.95 -0.58
CA LYS A 238 16.69 5.35 -1.30
C LYS A 238 16.68 5.67 -2.79
N ILE A 239 15.51 5.59 -3.44
CA ILE A 239 15.34 5.92 -4.87
C ILE A 239 15.73 7.38 -5.12
N TRP A 240 15.21 8.32 -4.34
CA TRP A 240 15.50 9.75 -4.50
C TRP A 240 16.96 10.12 -4.27
N ASN A 241 17.68 9.34 -3.49
CA ASN A 241 19.12 9.57 -3.22
C ASN A 241 20.04 8.67 -4.04
N ASN A 242 19.54 7.91 -5.03
CA ASN A 242 20.29 6.91 -5.82
C ASN A 242 21.04 5.88 -4.94
N LEU A 243 20.52 5.57 -3.77
CA LEU A 243 21.03 4.53 -2.88
C LEU A 243 20.31 3.23 -3.26
N GLY A 244 20.88 2.48 -4.16
CA GLY A 244 20.31 1.30 -4.84
C GLY A 244 19.81 0.17 -3.94
#